data_5a93a18d6cbfe10343e3ce4866f441be
#
_entry.id   5a93a18d6cbfe10343e3ce4866f441be
#
_cell.length_a   1.000
_cell.length_b   1.000
_cell.length_c   1.000
_cell.angle_alpha   90.00
_cell.angle_beta   90.00
_cell.angle_gamma   90.00
#
_symmetry.space_group_name_H-M   'P 1'
#
loop_
_entity.id
_entity.type
_entity.pdbx_description
1 polymer ?
#
loop_
_entity_poly.entity_id
_entity_poly.type
_entity_poly.pdbx_seq_one_letter_code
_entity_poly.pdbx_strand_id
1 'polypeptide(L)'
;MEQLNILVERTLASGVAPIEQQFTPVYDPYGEENVALVAHGVVNSVLYGTLTDDDLAATAETDAGCDYFVRMLSKACDTLSRLRTKGKPVKWIALRCPLAALAPHRLDEVEAAVPDKRLARGICLALPAEVITDKAYAHPVGYLRSVGYKVAVDGYGTSAFPMLALTQTDIDVVFAPVPDDLLSRVDGTSAVSALVGFATNLGVDVVTTDVANDSALRGLRSADVFGVTVSPYYNGTTMRHLAHTQTVAEVLADDIEV
;
A
#
# COMPACT_ATOMS: atom_id res chain seq x y z
N MET A 1 -7.48 -20.26 15.55
CA MET A 1 -6.46 -19.25 15.18
C MET A 1 -5.04 -19.79 15.33
N GLU A 2 -4.61 -20.28 16.48
CA GLU A 2 -3.22 -20.77 16.70
C GLU A 2 -2.77 -21.86 15.69
N GLN A 3 -3.64 -22.82 15.36
CA GLN A 3 -3.33 -23.84 14.34
C GLN A 3 -3.16 -23.24 12.94
N LEU A 4 -3.95 -22.24 12.56
CA LEU A 4 -3.83 -21.57 11.27
C LEU A 4 -2.50 -20.81 11.18
N ASN A 5 -2.10 -20.10 12.24
CA ASN A 5 -0.83 -19.39 12.28
C ASN A 5 0.37 -20.33 12.09
N ILE A 6 0.39 -21.45 12.82
CA ILE A 6 1.45 -22.47 12.68
C ILE A 6 1.49 -23.02 11.25
N LEU A 7 0.34 -23.20 10.61
CA LEU A 7 0.25 -23.71 9.25
C LEU A 7 0.75 -22.70 8.23
N VAL A 8 0.40 -21.41 8.39
CA VAL A 8 0.89 -20.32 7.55
C VAL A 8 2.40 -20.20 7.68
N GLU A 9 2.93 -20.16 8.90
CA GLU A 9 4.38 -20.14 9.16
C GLU A 9 5.12 -21.29 8.47
N ARG A 10 4.63 -22.52 8.62
CA ARG A 10 5.24 -23.71 7.98
C ARG A 10 5.19 -23.62 6.46
N THR A 11 4.10 -23.12 5.90
CA THR A 11 3.96 -22.92 4.45
C THR A 11 4.96 -21.91 3.93
N LEU A 12 5.13 -20.79 4.62
CA LEU A 12 6.10 -19.76 4.27
C LEU A 12 7.55 -20.23 4.45
N ALA A 13 7.84 -20.90 5.57
CA ALA A 13 9.18 -21.42 5.88
C ALA A 13 9.62 -22.53 4.92
N SER A 14 8.68 -23.33 4.40
CA SER A 14 9.02 -24.42 3.46
C SER A 14 9.60 -23.93 2.14
N GLY A 15 9.32 -22.66 1.75
CA GLY A 15 9.77 -22.07 0.49
C GLY A 15 9.20 -22.72 -0.78
N VAL A 16 8.32 -23.72 -0.63
CA VAL A 16 7.77 -24.52 -1.73
C VAL A 16 6.50 -23.92 -2.32
N ALA A 17 5.75 -23.12 -1.54
CA ALA A 17 4.53 -22.51 -2.03
C ALA A 17 4.86 -21.37 -3.02
N PRO A 18 4.26 -21.37 -4.21
CA PRO A 18 4.44 -20.26 -5.14
C PRO A 18 3.80 -19.00 -4.56
N ILE A 19 4.61 -17.94 -4.46
CA ILE A 19 4.16 -16.62 -4.04
C ILE A 19 3.87 -15.83 -5.32
N GLU A 20 2.64 -15.40 -5.49
CA GLU A 20 2.23 -14.48 -6.54
C GLU A 20 2.13 -13.06 -5.97
N GLN A 21 2.48 -12.08 -6.76
CA GLN A 21 2.30 -10.69 -6.43
C GLN A 21 1.15 -10.14 -7.29
N GLN A 22 0.14 -9.63 -6.61
CA GLN A 22 -0.98 -8.92 -7.21
C GLN A 22 -0.90 -7.44 -6.82
N PHE A 23 -1.60 -6.59 -7.56
CA PHE A 23 -1.52 -5.16 -7.38
C PHE A 23 -2.91 -4.53 -7.37
N THR A 24 -3.14 -3.60 -6.45
CA THR A 24 -4.23 -2.65 -6.53
C THR A 24 -3.65 -1.37 -7.14
N PRO A 25 -4.14 -0.93 -8.31
CA PRO A 25 -3.69 0.30 -8.92
C PRO A 25 -4.12 1.53 -8.10
N VAL A 26 -3.23 2.51 -8.02
CA VAL A 26 -3.53 3.86 -7.55
C VAL A 26 -3.63 4.74 -8.79
N TYR A 27 -4.83 5.20 -9.08
CA TYR A 27 -5.12 6.00 -10.26
C TYR A 27 -4.96 7.49 -9.98
N ASP A 28 -4.45 8.23 -10.95
CA ASP A 28 -4.63 9.68 -10.98
C ASP A 28 -6.12 9.99 -11.11
N PRO A 29 -6.74 10.76 -10.22
CA PRO A 29 -8.16 11.08 -10.32
C PRO A 29 -8.53 11.88 -11.58
N TYR A 30 -7.59 12.54 -12.22
CA TYR A 30 -7.77 13.30 -13.48
C TYR A 30 -7.26 12.56 -14.71
N GLY A 31 -6.31 11.64 -14.52
CA GLY A 31 -5.55 11.02 -15.58
C GLY A 31 -6.07 9.67 -16.01
N GLU A 32 -5.43 9.15 -17.04
CA GLU A 32 -5.71 7.85 -17.64
C GLU A 32 -4.70 6.78 -17.17
N GLU A 33 -3.80 7.11 -16.23
CA GLU A 33 -2.69 6.25 -15.86
C GLU A 33 -2.62 5.95 -14.38
N ASN A 34 -2.04 4.79 -14.07
CA ASN A 34 -1.71 4.42 -12.70
C ASN A 34 -0.47 5.19 -12.25
N VAL A 35 -0.62 5.99 -11.19
CA VAL A 35 0.48 6.78 -10.61
C VAL A 35 1.29 6.02 -9.58
N ALA A 36 0.68 5.01 -8.97
CA ALA A 36 1.33 4.13 -8.00
C ALA A 36 0.60 2.78 -7.93
N LEU A 37 1.12 1.84 -7.15
CA LEU A 37 0.54 0.51 -6.95
C LEU A 37 0.60 0.14 -5.46
N VAL A 38 -0.39 -0.61 -4.99
CA VAL A 38 -0.32 -1.34 -3.72
C VAL A 38 -0.13 -2.81 -4.05
N ALA A 39 0.97 -3.41 -3.59
CA ALA A 39 1.27 -4.82 -3.84
C ALA A 39 0.73 -5.70 -2.73
N HIS A 40 0.07 -6.77 -3.12
CA HIS A 40 -0.48 -7.81 -2.26
C HIS A 40 0.18 -9.14 -2.57
N GLY A 41 0.40 -9.94 -1.55
CA GLY A 41 0.88 -11.29 -1.73
C GLY A 41 -0.25 -12.30 -1.72
N VAL A 42 -0.15 -13.26 -2.64
CA VAL A 42 -1.01 -14.43 -2.68
C VAL A 42 -0.14 -15.66 -2.65
N VAL A 43 -0.39 -16.54 -1.69
CA VAL A 43 0.32 -17.81 -1.56
C VAL A 43 -0.62 -18.95 -1.88
N ASN A 44 -0.37 -19.66 -2.96
CA ASN A 44 -1.15 -20.83 -3.33
C ASN A 44 -0.56 -22.08 -2.64
N SER A 45 -1.29 -22.60 -1.66
CA SER A 45 -0.93 -23.80 -0.91
C SER A 45 -1.79 -24.98 -1.34
N VAL A 46 -1.15 -26.12 -1.62
CA VAL A 46 -1.86 -27.37 -1.95
C VAL A 46 -2.72 -27.87 -0.78
N LEU A 47 -2.32 -27.55 0.45
CA LEU A 47 -2.99 -28.04 1.66
C LEU A 47 -4.07 -27.08 2.18
N TYR A 48 -3.88 -25.78 1.97
CA TYR A 48 -4.71 -24.72 2.61
C TYR A 48 -5.43 -23.83 1.62
N GLY A 49 -5.27 -24.09 0.32
CA GLY A 49 -5.84 -23.22 -0.71
C GLY A 49 -5.04 -21.93 -0.87
N THR A 50 -5.72 -20.87 -1.28
CA THR A 50 -5.12 -19.57 -1.50
C THR A 50 -5.11 -18.76 -0.19
N LEU A 51 -3.92 -18.36 0.25
CA LEU A 51 -3.71 -17.46 1.39
C LEU A 51 -3.48 -16.05 0.88
N THR A 52 -4.18 -15.11 1.44
CA THR A 52 -4.11 -13.67 1.11
C THR A 52 -3.29 -12.89 2.15
N ASP A 53 -3.04 -11.61 1.91
CA ASP A 53 -2.35 -10.74 2.86
C ASP A 53 -3.03 -10.70 4.25
N ASP A 54 -4.36 -10.85 4.32
CA ASP A 54 -5.08 -10.87 5.60
C ASP A 54 -4.83 -12.17 6.37
N ASP A 55 -4.74 -13.31 5.67
CA ASP A 55 -4.34 -14.58 6.29
C ASP A 55 -2.87 -14.51 6.75
N LEU A 56 -2.02 -13.85 5.97
CA LEU A 56 -0.60 -13.70 6.25
C LEU A 56 -0.31 -12.64 7.34
N ALA A 57 -1.23 -11.72 7.60
CA ALA A 57 -1.11 -10.74 8.67
C ALA A 57 -0.90 -11.39 10.05
N ALA A 58 -1.40 -12.60 10.24
CA ALA A 58 -1.17 -13.39 11.46
C ALA A 58 0.32 -13.72 11.71
N THR A 59 1.16 -13.65 10.68
CA THR A 59 2.60 -13.92 10.78
C THR A 59 3.46 -12.65 10.88
N ALA A 60 2.84 -11.47 11.01
CA ALA A 60 3.53 -10.18 10.97
C ALA A 60 4.63 -10.00 12.05
N GLU A 61 4.54 -10.74 13.16
CA GLU A 61 5.53 -10.69 14.24
C GLU A 61 6.55 -11.85 14.18
N THR A 62 6.50 -12.69 13.15
CA THR A 62 7.34 -13.87 13.03
C THR A 62 8.47 -13.72 12.01
N ASP A 63 9.52 -14.53 12.17
CA ASP A 63 10.61 -14.59 11.19
C ASP A 63 10.11 -15.02 9.80
N ALA A 64 9.17 -15.97 9.75
CA ALA A 64 8.56 -16.40 8.49
C ALA A 64 7.83 -15.26 7.78
N GLY A 65 7.14 -14.39 8.52
CA GLY A 65 6.50 -13.18 7.98
C GLY A 65 7.52 -12.20 7.42
N CYS A 66 8.66 -12.03 8.09
CA CYS A 66 9.75 -11.21 7.57
C CYS A 66 10.36 -11.82 6.29
N ASP A 67 10.64 -13.12 6.26
CA ASP A 67 11.17 -13.81 5.07
C ASP A 67 10.23 -13.68 3.87
N TYR A 68 8.92 -13.80 4.12
CA TYR A 68 7.90 -13.57 3.09
C TYR A 68 7.96 -12.12 2.57
N PHE A 69 8.01 -11.15 3.48
CA PHE A 69 8.09 -9.73 3.14
C PHE A 69 9.33 -9.41 2.30
N VAL A 70 10.51 -9.91 2.67
CA VAL A 70 11.76 -9.73 1.92
C VAL A 70 11.62 -10.26 0.49
N ARG A 71 10.95 -11.41 0.29
CA ARG A 71 10.67 -11.94 -1.05
C ARG A 71 9.71 -11.05 -1.84
N MET A 72 8.65 -10.55 -1.18
CA MET A 72 7.70 -9.63 -1.80
C MET A 72 8.37 -8.31 -2.19
N LEU A 73 9.26 -7.80 -1.34
CA LEU A 73 10.02 -6.59 -1.57
C LEU A 73 10.92 -6.72 -2.81
N SER A 74 11.66 -7.83 -2.93
CA SER A 74 12.47 -8.12 -4.11
C SER A 74 11.63 -8.18 -5.40
N LYS A 75 10.47 -8.86 -5.36
CA LYS A 75 9.53 -8.91 -6.51
C LYS A 75 8.97 -7.54 -6.88
N ALA A 76 8.67 -6.69 -5.90
CA ALA A 76 8.20 -5.33 -6.13
C ALA A 76 9.27 -4.48 -6.82
N CYS A 77 10.54 -4.62 -6.43
CA CYS A 77 11.66 -3.96 -7.10
C CYS A 77 11.81 -4.39 -8.56
N ASP A 78 11.70 -5.68 -8.84
CA ASP A 78 11.72 -6.21 -10.21
C ASP A 78 10.56 -5.64 -11.04
N THR A 79 9.37 -5.60 -10.45
CA THR A 79 8.17 -5.04 -11.09
C THR A 79 8.36 -3.57 -11.39
N LEU A 80 8.80 -2.78 -10.42
CA LEU A 80 9.03 -1.34 -10.58
C LEU A 80 10.08 -1.07 -11.66
N SER A 81 11.17 -1.84 -11.68
CA SER A 81 12.21 -1.74 -12.71
C SER A 81 11.65 -2.00 -14.11
N ARG A 82 10.84 -3.05 -14.27
CA ARG A 82 10.18 -3.39 -15.55
C ARG A 82 9.20 -2.31 -16.01
N LEU A 83 8.40 -1.76 -15.08
CA LEU A 83 7.45 -0.68 -15.39
C LEU A 83 8.18 0.58 -15.86
N ARG A 84 9.24 0.98 -15.16
CA ARG A 84 10.07 2.13 -15.54
C ARG A 84 10.74 1.94 -16.91
N THR A 85 11.24 0.73 -17.18
CA THR A 85 11.82 0.39 -18.49
C THR A 85 10.78 0.50 -19.62
N LYS A 86 9.50 0.22 -19.32
CA LYS A 86 8.39 0.37 -20.27
C LYS A 86 7.83 1.80 -20.35
N GLY A 87 8.44 2.76 -19.64
CA GLY A 87 8.01 4.15 -19.62
C GLY A 87 6.70 4.41 -18.86
N LYS A 88 6.28 3.48 -17.98
CA LYS A 88 5.07 3.68 -17.17
C LYS A 88 5.37 4.65 -16.01
N PRO A 89 4.45 5.61 -15.72
CA PRO A 89 4.70 6.70 -14.77
C PRO A 89 4.54 6.30 -13.29
N VAL A 90 4.69 5.02 -12.95
CA VAL A 90 4.53 4.53 -11.59
C VAL A 90 5.62 5.11 -10.68
N LYS A 91 5.22 5.97 -9.75
CA LYS A 91 6.12 6.67 -8.82
C LYS A 91 6.65 5.72 -7.75
N TRP A 92 5.76 4.89 -7.18
CA TRP A 92 6.12 3.93 -6.14
C TRP A 92 5.18 2.71 -6.10
N ILE A 93 5.66 1.65 -5.44
CA ILE A 93 4.87 0.47 -5.09
C ILE A 93 4.85 0.37 -3.57
N ALA A 94 3.65 0.36 -2.97
CA ALA A 94 3.47 0.15 -1.53
C ALA A 94 3.38 -1.34 -1.19
N LEU A 95 3.95 -1.72 -0.05
CA LEU A 95 3.83 -3.04 0.55
C LEU A 95 3.56 -2.91 2.04
N ARG A 96 2.70 -3.75 2.59
CA ARG A 96 2.52 -3.86 4.04
C ARG A 96 3.81 -4.41 4.66
N CYS A 97 4.42 -3.62 5.56
CA CYS A 97 5.65 -3.98 6.24
C CYS A 97 5.29 -4.67 7.58
N PRO A 98 5.68 -5.95 7.79
CA PRO A 98 5.41 -6.65 9.03
C PRO A 98 6.31 -6.15 10.17
N LEU A 99 5.84 -6.23 11.42
CA LEU A 99 6.59 -5.79 12.59
C LEU A 99 7.95 -6.50 12.73
N ALA A 100 8.01 -7.79 12.39
CA ALA A 100 9.24 -8.56 12.41
C ALA A 100 10.35 -7.94 11.52
N ALA A 101 9.99 -7.27 10.43
CA ALA A 101 10.96 -6.61 9.55
C ALA A 101 11.61 -5.37 10.18
N LEU A 102 11.03 -4.82 11.25
CA LEU A 102 11.57 -3.69 12.01
C LEU A 102 12.51 -4.13 13.14
N ALA A 103 12.66 -5.43 13.37
CA ALA A 103 13.60 -5.94 14.36
C ALA A 103 15.05 -5.60 13.96
N PRO A 104 15.91 -5.14 14.88
CA PRO A 104 17.27 -4.68 14.55
C PRO A 104 18.11 -5.68 13.75
N HIS A 105 17.94 -6.97 14.02
CA HIS A 105 18.68 -8.05 13.32
C HIS A 105 18.15 -8.36 11.92
N ARG A 106 17.01 -7.80 11.52
CA ARG A 106 16.36 -8.03 10.21
C ARG A 106 16.51 -6.82 9.27
N LEU A 107 16.88 -5.66 9.79
CA LEU A 107 16.98 -4.43 8.99
C LEU A 107 17.98 -4.56 7.83
N ASP A 108 19.11 -5.22 8.05
CA ASP A 108 20.12 -5.44 7.01
C ASP A 108 19.57 -6.32 5.87
N GLU A 109 18.72 -7.30 6.18
CA GLU A 109 18.09 -8.16 5.18
C GLU A 109 17.06 -7.38 4.36
N VAL A 110 16.29 -6.50 5.01
CA VAL A 110 15.34 -5.62 4.33
C VAL A 110 16.07 -4.65 3.40
N GLU A 111 17.21 -4.08 3.84
CA GLU A 111 18.05 -3.25 2.98
C GLU A 111 18.62 -4.04 1.81
N ALA A 112 19.16 -5.24 2.06
CA ALA A 112 19.76 -6.09 1.05
C ALA A 112 18.77 -6.59 -0.03
N ALA A 113 17.46 -6.65 0.30
CA ALA A 113 16.42 -7.02 -0.65
C ALA A 113 16.28 -6.02 -1.81
N VAL A 114 16.78 -4.79 -1.66
CA VAL A 114 16.77 -3.75 -2.68
C VAL A 114 18.18 -3.38 -3.10
N PRO A 115 18.73 -4.02 -4.13
CA PRO A 115 20.14 -3.87 -4.50
C PRO A 115 20.49 -2.46 -5.03
N ASP A 116 19.51 -1.72 -5.53
CA ASP A 116 19.70 -0.34 -6.04
C ASP A 116 18.92 0.66 -5.18
N LYS A 117 19.65 1.55 -4.50
CA LYS A 117 19.06 2.64 -3.70
C LYS A 117 18.11 3.56 -4.48
N ARG A 118 18.23 3.62 -5.82
CA ARG A 118 17.29 4.35 -6.66
C ARG A 118 15.93 3.65 -6.73
N LEU A 119 15.93 2.31 -6.65
CA LEU A 119 14.69 1.53 -6.57
C LEU A 119 14.03 1.69 -5.20
N ALA A 120 14.81 1.77 -4.12
CA ALA A 120 14.27 1.99 -2.76
C ALA A 120 13.35 3.22 -2.69
N ARG A 121 13.69 4.31 -3.39
CA ARG A 121 12.85 5.52 -3.47
C ARG A 121 11.50 5.31 -4.17
N GLY A 122 11.35 4.22 -4.87
CA GLY A 122 10.10 3.81 -5.49
C GLY A 122 9.39 2.68 -4.73
N ILE A 123 9.85 2.35 -3.53
CA ILE A 123 9.19 1.41 -2.63
C ILE A 123 8.64 2.17 -1.42
N CYS A 124 7.37 1.94 -1.10
CA CYS A 124 6.67 2.54 0.01
C CYS A 124 6.30 1.46 1.03
N LEU A 125 6.77 1.60 2.26
CA LEU A 125 6.51 0.66 3.34
C LEU A 125 5.29 1.13 4.12
N ALA A 126 4.17 0.43 3.97
CA ALA A 126 2.94 0.73 4.70
C ALA A 126 3.02 0.11 6.10
N LEU A 127 2.99 0.96 7.10
CA LEU A 127 3.10 0.61 8.52
C LEU A 127 1.79 0.92 9.26
N PRO A 128 1.44 0.12 10.27
CA PRO A 128 0.31 0.43 11.15
C PRO A 128 0.50 1.77 11.88
N ALA A 129 -0.61 2.47 12.15
CA ALA A 129 -0.59 3.77 12.82
C ALA A 129 0.08 3.73 14.20
N GLU A 130 -0.13 2.64 14.94
CA GLU A 130 0.48 2.41 16.26
C GLU A 130 2.00 2.30 16.19
N VAL A 131 2.55 1.75 15.11
CA VAL A 131 4.00 1.66 14.89
C VAL A 131 4.59 3.04 14.63
N ILE A 132 3.93 3.82 13.80
CA ILE A 132 4.38 5.17 13.45
C ILE A 132 4.38 6.11 14.64
N THR A 133 3.42 5.96 15.55
CA THR A 133 3.28 6.81 16.74
C THR A 133 4.09 6.33 17.94
N ASP A 134 4.57 5.09 17.94
CA ASP A 134 5.37 4.51 19.01
C ASP A 134 6.87 4.85 18.83
N LYS A 135 7.43 5.53 19.85
CA LYS A 135 8.85 5.90 19.88
C LYS A 135 9.80 4.71 19.83
N ALA A 136 9.37 3.51 20.23
CA ALA A 136 10.16 2.30 20.15
C ALA A 136 10.56 1.97 18.70
N TYR A 137 9.73 2.33 17.73
CA TYR A 137 9.98 2.08 16.30
C TYR A 137 10.61 3.28 15.57
N ALA A 138 10.82 4.41 16.23
CA ALA A 138 11.39 5.60 15.60
C ALA A 138 12.76 5.34 14.95
N HIS A 139 13.63 4.54 15.61
CA HIS A 139 14.94 4.21 15.08
C HIS A 139 14.87 3.29 13.84
N PRO A 140 14.21 2.12 13.85
CA PRO A 140 14.12 1.26 12.67
C PRO A 140 13.39 1.94 11.50
N VAL A 141 12.32 2.69 11.74
CA VAL A 141 11.65 3.46 10.68
C VAL A 141 12.57 4.53 10.09
N GLY A 142 13.27 5.28 10.93
CA GLY A 142 14.27 6.27 10.49
C GLY A 142 15.41 5.64 9.69
N TYR A 143 15.89 4.45 10.09
CA TYR A 143 16.89 3.69 9.34
C TYR A 143 16.40 3.35 7.93
N LEU A 144 15.21 2.74 7.80
CA LEU A 144 14.63 2.38 6.48
C LEU A 144 14.45 3.62 5.58
N ARG A 145 14.03 4.75 6.14
CA ARG A 145 13.98 6.01 5.40
C ARG A 145 15.37 6.47 4.95
N SER A 146 16.39 6.31 5.75
CA SER A 146 17.77 6.67 5.38
C SER A 146 18.33 5.83 4.24
N VAL A 147 17.88 4.57 4.12
CA VAL A 147 18.14 3.70 2.96
C VAL A 147 17.47 4.23 1.68
N GLY A 148 16.36 4.95 1.84
CA GLY A 148 15.63 5.59 0.74
C GLY A 148 14.19 5.13 0.58
N TYR A 149 13.71 4.22 1.41
CA TYR A 149 12.30 3.82 1.38
C TYR A 149 11.39 4.99 1.75
N LYS A 150 10.23 5.04 1.09
CA LYS A 150 9.09 5.84 1.54
C LYS A 150 8.37 5.11 2.66
N VAL A 151 7.72 5.87 3.53
CA VAL A 151 6.89 5.35 4.62
C VAL A 151 5.46 5.80 4.41
N ALA A 152 4.51 4.88 4.51
CA ALA A 152 3.09 5.17 4.47
C ALA A 152 2.38 4.71 5.75
N VAL A 153 1.22 5.29 6.01
CA VAL A 153 0.31 4.88 7.08
C VAL A 153 -1.13 4.82 6.59
N ASP A 154 -1.87 3.84 7.11
CA ASP A 154 -3.30 3.69 6.86
C ASP A 154 -4.15 4.48 7.87
N GLY A 155 -5.38 4.81 7.47
CA GLY A 155 -6.38 5.37 8.35
C GLY A 155 -6.23 6.86 8.65
N TYR A 156 -5.57 7.62 7.77
CA TYR A 156 -5.44 9.07 7.92
C TYR A 156 -6.80 9.76 7.98
N GLY A 157 -6.96 10.64 8.95
CA GLY A 157 -8.21 11.36 9.20
C GLY A 157 -9.22 10.58 10.06
N THR A 158 -8.89 9.36 10.47
CA THR A 158 -9.70 8.56 11.41
C THR A 158 -9.17 8.65 12.83
N SER A 159 -9.83 7.95 13.76
CA SER A 159 -9.34 7.83 15.14
C SER A 159 -8.02 7.05 15.24
N ALA A 160 -7.73 6.17 14.28
CA ALA A 160 -6.50 5.39 14.26
C ALA A 160 -5.28 6.30 13.96
N PHE A 161 -5.41 7.21 12.97
CA PHE A 161 -4.36 8.18 12.64
C PHE A 161 -4.97 9.57 12.41
N PRO A 162 -5.16 10.35 13.47
CA PRO A 162 -5.74 11.69 13.40
C PRO A 162 -4.86 12.65 12.57
N MET A 163 -5.48 13.63 11.92
CA MET A 163 -4.80 14.60 11.06
C MET A 163 -3.55 15.23 11.72
N LEU A 164 -3.63 15.62 12.99
CA LEU A 164 -2.53 16.25 13.71
C LEU A 164 -1.35 15.31 13.99
N ALA A 165 -1.54 14.00 13.93
CA ALA A 165 -0.43 13.04 14.09
C ALA A 165 0.65 13.22 13.03
N LEU A 166 0.31 13.68 11.83
CA LEU A 166 1.28 13.99 10.77
C LEU A 166 2.34 15.01 11.18
N THR A 167 2.03 15.93 12.08
CA THR A 167 3.01 16.94 12.53
C THR A 167 4.10 16.37 13.42
N GLN A 168 3.93 15.15 13.92
CA GLN A 168 4.83 14.49 14.87
C GLN A 168 5.53 13.27 14.25
N THR A 169 5.26 13.00 12.99
CA THR A 169 5.73 11.79 12.29
C THR A 169 6.36 12.15 10.96
N ASP A 170 7.25 11.31 10.53
CA ASP A 170 8.02 11.47 9.29
C ASP A 170 7.48 10.48 8.26
N ILE A 171 6.40 10.88 7.57
CA ILE A 171 5.64 10.04 6.61
C ILE A 171 5.68 10.67 5.22
N ASP A 172 5.70 9.83 4.19
CA ASP A 172 5.70 10.27 2.80
C ASP A 172 4.34 10.10 2.12
N VAL A 173 3.54 9.11 2.58
CA VAL A 173 2.24 8.78 1.99
C VAL A 173 1.23 8.46 3.09
N VAL A 174 0.00 8.86 2.93
CA VAL A 174 -1.11 8.44 3.79
C VAL A 174 -2.23 7.83 2.96
N PHE A 175 -2.81 6.75 3.46
CA PHE A 175 -4.03 6.17 2.92
C PHE A 175 -5.21 6.66 3.76
N ALA A 176 -6.15 7.34 3.11
CA ALA A 176 -7.29 7.97 3.75
C ALA A 176 -8.58 7.30 3.27
N PRO A 177 -9.24 6.49 4.11
CA PRO A 177 -10.56 5.99 3.80
C PRO A 177 -11.55 7.16 3.87
N VAL A 178 -12.18 7.47 2.73
CA VAL A 178 -13.19 8.53 2.68
C VAL A 178 -14.56 7.90 2.47
N PRO A 179 -15.46 7.98 3.46
CA PRO A 179 -16.80 7.44 3.32
C PRO A 179 -17.58 8.11 2.18
N ASP A 180 -18.24 7.32 1.35
CA ASP A 180 -19.03 7.81 0.20
C ASP A 180 -20.13 8.80 0.59
N ASP A 181 -20.76 8.59 1.75
CA ASP A 181 -21.78 9.48 2.29
C ASP A 181 -21.21 10.86 2.63
N LEU A 182 -19.94 10.95 3.03
CA LEU A 182 -19.27 12.23 3.25
C LEU A 182 -19.12 13.01 1.94
N LEU A 183 -18.68 12.34 0.87
CA LEU A 183 -18.47 13.00 -0.44
C LEU A 183 -19.78 13.41 -1.12
N SER A 184 -20.89 12.76 -0.78
CA SER A 184 -22.22 13.13 -1.28
C SER A 184 -22.83 14.36 -0.59
N ARG A 185 -22.27 14.83 0.53
CA ARG A 185 -22.74 16.00 1.28
C ARG A 185 -22.10 17.27 0.75
N VAL A 186 -22.85 18.37 0.78
CA VAL A 186 -22.37 19.70 0.32
C VAL A 186 -21.09 20.13 1.05
N ASP A 187 -21.00 19.84 2.35
CA ASP A 187 -19.84 20.21 3.17
C ASP A 187 -18.72 19.16 3.14
N GLY A 188 -19.02 17.97 2.64
CA GLY A 188 -18.09 16.84 2.68
C GLY A 188 -16.86 17.05 1.81
N THR A 189 -17.02 17.60 0.61
CA THR A 189 -15.91 17.92 -0.28
C THR A 189 -14.97 18.96 0.36
N SER A 190 -15.51 19.95 1.09
CA SER A 190 -14.69 20.95 1.79
C SER A 190 -13.89 20.32 2.93
N ALA A 191 -14.48 19.37 3.67
CA ALA A 191 -13.80 18.65 4.74
C ALA A 191 -12.66 17.78 4.18
N VAL A 192 -12.91 17.06 3.09
CA VAL A 192 -11.88 16.26 2.41
C VAL A 192 -10.77 17.16 1.86
N SER A 193 -11.11 18.29 1.23
CA SER A 193 -10.11 19.25 0.74
C SER A 193 -9.25 19.81 1.86
N ALA A 194 -9.82 20.07 3.04
CA ALA A 194 -9.04 20.52 4.20
C ALA A 194 -8.10 19.43 4.73
N LEU A 195 -8.57 18.18 4.79
CA LEU A 195 -7.76 17.01 5.19
C LEU A 195 -6.57 16.82 4.22
N VAL A 196 -6.84 16.83 2.92
CA VAL A 196 -5.83 16.66 1.87
C VAL A 196 -4.85 17.83 1.88
N GLY A 197 -5.36 19.07 1.91
CA GLY A 197 -4.53 20.27 1.92
C GLY A 197 -3.59 20.33 3.13
N PHE A 198 -4.02 19.85 4.29
CA PHE A 198 -3.16 19.76 5.46
C PHE A 198 -1.96 18.82 5.23
N ALA A 199 -2.20 17.62 4.72
CA ALA A 199 -1.14 16.65 4.43
C ALA A 199 -0.22 17.13 3.31
N THR A 200 -0.77 17.67 2.22
CA THR A 200 -0.02 18.19 1.07
C THR A 200 0.90 19.35 1.48
N ASN A 201 0.43 20.24 2.38
CA ASN A 201 1.27 21.31 2.92
C ASN A 201 2.45 20.81 3.76
N LEU A 202 2.39 19.59 4.27
CA LEU A 202 3.51 18.91 4.94
C LEU A 202 4.36 18.07 3.97
N GLY A 203 4.05 18.08 2.68
CA GLY A 203 4.75 17.31 1.66
C GLY A 203 4.38 15.83 1.63
N VAL A 204 3.20 15.47 2.15
CA VAL A 204 2.71 14.09 2.24
C VAL A 204 1.68 13.84 1.13
N ASP A 205 1.91 12.79 0.34
CA ASP A 205 0.98 12.33 -0.69
C ASP A 205 -0.27 11.69 -0.04
N VAL A 206 -1.47 12.09 -0.45
CA VAL A 206 -2.73 11.50 0.05
C VAL A 206 -3.34 10.59 -1.01
N VAL A 207 -3.52 9.33 -0.67
CA VAL A 207 -4.26 8.35 -1.46
C VAL A 207 -5.60 8.08 -0.78
N THR A 208 -6.71 8.33 -1.46
CA THR A 208 -8.02 7.92 -0.95
C THR A 208 -8.35 6.50 -1.38
N THR A 209 -8.83 5.70 -0.44
CA THR A 209 -9.09 4.27 -0.66
C THR A 209 -10.57 3.99 -0.85
N ASP A 210 -10.85 2.88 -1.56
CA ASP A 210 -12.18 2.29 -1.69
C ASP A 210 -13.23 3.20 -2.34
N VAL A 211 -12.81 3.98 -3.34
CA VAL A 211 -13.73 4.83 -4.11
C VAL A 211 -14.71 3.94 -4.87
N ALA A 212 -16.00 4.07 -4.58
CA ALA A 212 -17.01 3.16 -5.07
C ALA A 212 -17.80 3.69 -6.28
N ASN A 213 -17.72 4.98 -6.60
CA ASN A 213 -18.52 5.55 -7.67
C ASN A 213 -17.96 6.86 -8.24
N ASP A 214 -18.44 7.22 -9.43
CA ASP A 214 -18.00 8.42 -10.15
C ASP A 214 -18.36 9.74 -9.43
N SER A 215 -19.40 9.76 -8.59
CA SER A 215 -19.74 10.95 -7.79
C SER A 215 -18.67 11.22 -6.73
N ALA A 216 -18.22 10.17 -6.04
CA ALA A 216 -17.11 10.26 -5.09
C ALA A 216 -15.83 10.71 -5.80
N LEU A 217 -15.53 10.12 -6.97
CA LEU A 217 -14.37 10.51 -7.77
C LEU A 217 -14.39 12.00 -8.15
N ARG A 218 -15.54 12.56 -8.55
CA ARG A 218 -15.67 14.00 -8.85
C ARG A 218 -15.38 14.87 -7.62
N GLY A 219 -15.85 14.47 -6.44
CA GLY A 219 -15.54 15.16 -5.19
C GLY A 219 -14.04 15.17 -4.89
N LEU A 220 -13.36 14.03 -5.10
CA LEU A 220 -11.93 13.87 -4.87
C LEU A 220 -11.06 14.65 -5.85
N ARG A 221 -11.50 14.80 -7.11
CA ARG A 221 -10.84 15.66 -8.08
C ARG A 221 -10.69 17.10 -7.57
N SER A 222 -11.73 17.64 -6.96
CA SER A 222 -11.69 19.01 -6.42
C SER A 222 -10.84 19.14 -5.15
N ALA A 223 -10.52 18.03 -4.47
CA ALA A 223 -9.69 18.01 -3.27
C ALA A 223 -8.18 17.88 -3.56
N ASP A 224 -7.79 17.71 -4.83
CA ASP A 224 -6.38 17.58 -5.28
C ASP A 224 -5.62 16.42 -4.59
N VAL A 225 -6.28 15.27 -4.49
CA VAL A 225 -5.64 14.06 -3.94
C VAL A 225 -4.56 13.55 -4.89
N PHE A 226 -3.49 12.95 -4.34
CA PHE A 226 -2.42 12.33 -5.12
C PHE A 226 -2.93 11.17 -5.99
N GLY A 227 -3.84 10.36 -5.44
CA GLY A 227 -4.40 9.24 -6.15
C GLY A 227 -5.57 8.60 -5.43
N VAL A 228 -6.23 7.70 -6.13
CA VAL A 228 -7.39 6.97 -5.64
C VAL A 228 -7.22 5.47 -5.90
N THR A 229 -7.69 4.62 -4.96
CA THR A 229 -7.94 3.21 -5.24
C THR A 229 -9.43 2.97 -5.34
N VAL A 230 -9.82 2.01 -6.15
CA VAL A 230 -11.22 1.62 -6.32
C VAL A 230 -11.56 0.51 -5.32
N SER A 231 -12.84 0.36 -4.99
CA SER A 231 -13.35 -0.64 -4.04
C SER A 231 -12.76 -2.04 -4.27
N PRO A 232 -12.55 -2.84 -3.20
CA PRO A 232 -11.83 -4.12 -3.20
C PRO A 232 -12.46 -5.21 -4.07
N TYR A 233 -13.59 -4.99 -4.69
CA TYR A 233 -14.15 -5.90 -5.70
C TYR A 233 -13.26 -6.06 -6.92
N TYR A 234 -12.35 -5.12 -7.19
CA TYR A 234 -11.27 -5.24 -8.16
C TYR A 234 -10.06 -5.93 -7.53
N ASN A 235 -10.22 -7.21 -7.28
CA ASN A 235 -9.19 -8.06 -6.73
C ASN A 235 -7.97 -8.09 -7.66
N GLY A 236 -6.89 -7.60 -7.15
CA GLY A 236 -5.52 -7.85 -7.51
C GLY A 236 -5.23 -8.09 -8.99
N THR A 237 -4.87 -7.04 -9.68
CA THR A 237 -4.39 -7.10 -11.06
C THR A 237 -3.00 -7.71 -11.13
N THR A 238 -2.81 -8.72 -11.97
CA THR A 238 -1.47 -9.26 -12.26
C THR A 238 -0.68 -8.26 -13.12
N MET A 239 0.66 -8.39 -13.09
CA MET A 239 1.56 -7.58 -13.93
C MET A 239 1.17 -7.56 -15.43
N ARG A 240 0.48 -8.60 -15.92
CA ARG A 240 0.03 -8.67 -17.32
C ARG A 240 -1.10 -7.69 -17.61
N HIS A 241 -2.03 -7.54 -16.68
CA HIS A 241 -3.17 -6.63 -16.82
C HIS A 241 -2.79 -5.16 -16.59
N LEU A 242 -1.78 -4.87 -15.78
CA LEU A 242 -1.23 -3.50 -15.65
C LEU A 242 -0.70 -2.92 -16.96
N ALA A 243 -0.47 -3.75 -17.98
CA ALA A 243 -0.09 -3.30 -19.30
C ALA A 243 -1.26 -2.69 -20.10
N HIS A 244 -2.51 -3.01 -19.73
CA HIS A 244 -3.72 -2.43 -20.29
C HIS A 244 -4.17 -1.32 -19.37
N THR A 245 -3.96 -0.09 -19.77
CA THR A 245 -4.39 1.12 -19.04
C THR A 245 -5.91 1.23 -19.16
N GLN A 246 -6.62 0.93 -18.07
CA GLN A 246 -8.00 1.39 -17.91
C GLN A 246 -7.96 2.70 -17.13
N THR A 247 -8.78 3.66 -17.50
CA THR A 247 -9.01 4.85 -16.70
C THR A 247 -9.80 4.49 -15.45
N VAL A 248 -9.66 5.27 -14.38
CA VAL A 248 -10.47 5.04 -13.17
C VAL A 248 -11.98 5.13 -13.47
N ALA A 249 -12.38 5.95 -14.44
CA ALA A 249 -13.77 6.07 -14.88
C ALA A 249 -14.28 4.80 -15.57
N GLU A 250 -13.46 4.17 -16.43
CA GLU A 250 -13.80 2.87 -17.07
C GLU A 250 -13.93 1.77 -16.03
N VAL A 251 -13.00 1.70 -15.08
CA VAL A 251 -13.04 0.72 -13.98
C VAL A 251 -14.33 0.87 -13.17
N LEU A 252 -14.73 2.10 -12.83
CA LEU A 252 -15.98 2.35 -12.09
C LEU A 252 -17.25 2.12 -12.92
N ALA A 253 -17.16 2.20 -14.26
CA ALA A 253 -18.29 1.93 -15.13
C ALA A 253 -18.55 0.43 -15.33
N ASP A 254 -17.49 -0.39 -15.34
CA ASP A 254 -17.60 -1.85 -15.49
C ASP A 254 -18.32 -2.52 -14.29
N ASP A 255 -18.39 -1.85 -13.13
CA ASP A 255 -19.10 -2.33 -11.93
C ASP A 255 -20.64 -2.24 -12.03
N ILE A 256 -21.19 -1.56 -13.03
CA ILE A 256 -22.64 -1.34 -13.16
C ILE A 256 -23.33 -2.48 -13.93
N GLU A 257 -22.57 -3.39 -14.54
CA GLU A 257 -23.09 -4.48 -15.38
C GLU A 257 -23.12 -5.88 -14.71
N VAL A 258 -23.00 -5.98 -13.37
CA VAL A 258 -23.07 -7.27 -12.65
C VAL A 258 -24.33 -7.38 -11.80
#